data_88f179b419478fdf48a1d538ba41da2b
#
_entry.id   88f179b419478fdf48a1d538ba41da2b
#
_cell.length_a   1.000
_cell.length_b   1.000
_cell.length_c   1.000
_cell.angle_alpha   90.00
_cell.angle_beta   90.00
_cell.angle_gamma   90.00
#
_symmetry.space_group_name_H-M   'P 1'
#
loop_
_entity.id
_entity.type
_entity.pdbx_description
1 polymer ?
#
loop_
_entity_poly.entity_id
_entity_poly.type
_entity_poly.pdbx_seq_one_letter_code
_entity_poly.pdbx_strand_id
1 'polypeptide(L)'
;EIGAGLVGSEMCIRDSNKIMRGKLIKLYEEDQDILEDVMIEIHQAIEMCNIYSGILSGTMDAFASVISNNLNIVMKVLTVITIVMAIPNIIFSFYGMNVEGLPIPQWWFPTLVAIIACVIATFIFKKKDMFH
;
A
#
# COMPACT_ATOMS: atom_id res chain seq x y z
N GLU A 1 2.09 16.25 15.72
CA GLU A 1 1.62 17.67 15.70
C GLU A 1 0.09 17.79 15.75
N ILE A 2 -0.67 16.95 15.03
CA ILE A 2 -2.16 16.96 15.06
C ILE A 2 -2.69 16.67 16.47
N GLY A 3 -2.09 15.72 17.18
CA GLY A 3 -2.46 15.37 18.56
C GLY A 3 -2.26 16.52 19.55
N ALA A 4 -1.22 17.33 19.39
CA ALA A 4 -0.95 18.49 20.22
C ALA A 4 -2.00 19.61 20.01
N GLY A 5 -2.44 19.82 18.76
CA GLY A 5 -3.52 20.74 18.43
C GLY A 5 -4.87 20.34 19.03
N LEU A 6 -5.22 19.05 18.98
CA LEU A 6 -6.45 18.51 19.59
C LEU A 6 -6.44 18.67 21.10
N VAL A 7 -5.34 18.37 21.77
CA VAL A 7 -5.19 18.53 23.23
C VAL A 7 -5.32 20.01 23.62
N GLY A 8 -4.75 20.92 22.84
CA GLY A 8 -4.90 22.38 23.03
C GLY A 8 -6.34 22.83 22.91
N SER A 9 -7.07 22.35 21.90
CA SER A 9 -8.48 22.68 21.69
C SER A 9 -9.39 22.11 22.79
N GLU A 10 -9.16 20.89 23.26
CA GLU A 10 -9.90 20.32 24.39
C GLU A 10 -9.65 21.10 25.70
N MET A 11 -8.42 21.58 25.90
CA MET A 11 -8.08 22.44 27.03
C MET A 11 -8.82 23.77 26.98
N CYS A 12 -8.89 24.41 25.80
CA CYS A 12 -9.67 25.62 25.56
C CYS A 12 -11.16 25.42 25.84
N ILE A 13 -11.76 24.32 25.42
CA ILE A 13 -13.16 24.00 25.71
C ILE A 13 -13.39 23.86 27.24
N ARG A 14 -12.50 23.17 27.92
CA ARG A 14 -12.60 22.98 29.36
C ARG A 14 -12.54 24.31 30.13
N ASP A 15 -11.63 25.18 29.73
CA ASP A 15 -11.47 26.48 30.37
C ASP A 15 -12.62 27.43 30.05
N SER A 16 -13.12 27.47 28.80
CA SER A 16 -14.30 28.21 28.39
C SER A 16 -15.55 27.75 29.17
N ASN A 17 -15.73 26.44 29.35
CA ASN A 17 -16.81 25.89 30.18
C ASN A 17 -16.72 26.33 31.68
N LYS A 18 -15.50 26.46 32.21
CA LYS A 18 -15.32 26.97 33.60
C LYS A 18 -15.70 28.44 33.70
N ILE A 19 -15.37 29.24 32.70
CA ILE A 19 -15.72 30.66 32.61
C ILE A 19 -17.24 30.81 32.51
N MET A 20 -17.93 30.06 31.62
CA MET A 20 -19.37 30.08 31.45
C MET A 20 -20.15 29.71 32.72
N ARG A 21 -19.60 28.81 33.54
CA ARG A 21 -20.25 28.45 34.83
C ARG A 21 -20.20 29.53 35.87
N GLY A 22 -19.67 30.72 35.55
CA GLY A 22 -19.68 31.91 36.40
C GLY A 22 -18.87 31.81 37.68
N LYS A 23 -18.02 30.78 37.79
CA LYS A 23 -17.22 30.54 39.01
C LYS A 23 -15.96 31.41 39.11
N LEU A 24 -15.52 31.98 38.01
CA LEU A 24 -14.25 32.71 37.93
C LEU A 24 -14.43 34.19 37.60
N ILE A 25 -15.39 34.56 36.75
CA ILE A 25 -15.60 35.93 36.26
C ILE A 25 -17.11 36.19 36.16
N LYS A 26 -17.54 37.44 36.47
CA LYS A 26 -18.90 37.90 36.22
C LYS A 26 -19.03 38.23 34.72
N LEU A 27 -19.79 37.41 33.98
CA LEU A 27 -20.06 37.61 32.55
C LEU A 27 -21.30 38.50 32.40
N TYR A 28 -21.26 39.43 31.45
CA TYR A 28 -22.42 40.16 30.94
C TYR A 28 -23.12 39.30 29.85
N GLU A 29 -24.40 39.58 29.56
CA GLU A 29 -25.14 38.80 28.54
C GLU A 29 -24.47 38.76 27.19
N GLU A 30 -23.90 39.91 26.74
CA GLU A 30 -23.16 40.01 25.46
C GLU A 30 -21.87 39.16 25.46
N ASP A 31 -21.20 39.01 26.57
CA ASP A 31 -20.00 38.19 26.70
C ASP A 31 -20.32 36.69 26.68
N GLN A 32 -21.52 36.30 27.10
CA GLN A 32 -21.98 34.91 27.06
C GLN A 32 -22.23 34.44 25.65
N ASP A 33 -22.89 35.28 24.84
CA ASP A 33 -23.16 34.97 23.41
C ASP A 33 -21.84 34.80 22.64
N ILE A 34 -20.87 35.69 22.84
CA ILE A 34 -19.56 35.57 22.18
C ILE A 34 -18.82 34.31 22.60
N LEU A 35 -18.91 33.95 23.89
CA LEU A 35 -18.24 32.76 24.41
C LEU A 35 -18.88 31.47 23.89
N GLU A 36 -20.20 31.47 23.69
CA GLU A 36 -20.94 30.36 23.10
C GLU A 36 -20.58 30.18 21.63
N ASP A 37 -20.47 31.24 20.85
CA ASP A 37 -20.02 31.21 19.46
C ASP A 37 -18.61 30.64 19.33
N VAL A 38 -17.67 31.09 20.15
CA VAL A 38 -16.31 30.57 20.19
C VAL A 38 -16.29 29.08 20.53
N MET A 39 -17.12 28.63 21.44
CA MET A 39 -17.21 27.21 21.78
C MET A 39 -17.73 26.37 20.62
N ILE A 40 -18.72 26.86 19.88
CA ILE A 40 -19.24 26.20 18.68
C ILE A 40 -18.14 26.06 17.62
N GLU A 41 -17.39 27.11 17.36
CA GLU A 41 -16.29 27.09 16.40
C GLU A 41 -15.16 26.12 16.80
N ILE A 42 -14.80 26.08 18.09
CA ILE A 42 -13.79 25.13 18.58
C ILE A 42 -14.28 23.69 18.45
N HIS A 43 -15.55 23.41 18.77
CA HIS A 43 -16.13 22.07 18.58
C HIS A 43 -16.10 21.66 17.10
N GLN A 44 -16.51 22.57 16.20
CA GLN A 44 -16.47 22.33 14.77
C GLN A 44 -15.04 22.05 14.27
N ALA A 45 -14.05 22.80 14.75
CA ALA A 45 -12.66 22.58 14.43
C ALA A 45 -12.15 21.18 14.88
N ILE A 46 -12.54 20.74 16.08
CA ILE A 46 -12.19 19.41 16.58
C ILE A 46 -12.84 18.31 15.73
N GLU A 47 -14.14 18.45 15.40
CA GLU A 47 -14.81 17.49 14.54
C GLU A 47 -14.18 17.41 13.16
N MET A 48 -13.81 18.55 12.54
CA MET A 48 -13.08 18.58 11.29
C MET A 48 -11.72 17.87 11.39
N CYS A 49 -10.96 18.12 12.45
CA CYS A 49 -9.70 17.41 12.68
C CYS A 49 -9.87 15.89 12.78
N ASN A 50 -10.90 15.43 13.48
CA ASN A 50 -11.21 14.01 13.60
C ASN A 50 -11.60 13.39 12.25
N ILE A 51 -12.44 14.09 11.47
CA ILE A 51 -12.84 13.66 10.12
C ILE A 51 -11.61 13.56 9.20
N TYR A 52 -10.77 14.61 9.15
CA TYR A 52 -9.57 14.58 8.30
C TYR A 52 -8.57 13.54 8.74
N SER A 53 -8.42 13.31 10.05
CA SER A 53 -7.56 12.21 10.56
C SER A 53 -8.07 10.85 10.12
N GLY A 54 -9.39 10.63 10.15
CA GLY A 54 -10.04 9.42 9.65
C GLY A 54 -9.85 9.23 8.15
N ILE A 55 -10.04 10.28 7.36
CA ILE A 55 -9.82 10.27 5.90
C ILE A 55 -8.36 9.96 5.61
N LEU A 56 -7.42 10.58 6.31
CA LEU A 56 -6.00 10.36 6.11
C LEU A 56 -5.62 8.90 6.40
N SER A 57 -6.09 8.34 7.52
CA SER A 57 -5.87 6.93 7.85
C SER A 57 -6.45 6.00 6.79
N GLY A 58 -7.70 6.23 6.37
CA GLY A 58 -8.33 5.42 5.32
C GLY A 58 -7.61 5.52 3.96
N THR A 59 -7.11 6.70 3.60
CA THR A 59 -6.34 6.86 2.37
C THR A 59 -4.98 6.17 2.46
N MET A 60 -4.30 6.22 3.59
CA MET A 60 -3.05 5.48 3.81
C MET A 60 -3.25 3.96 3.68
N ASP A 61 -4.32 3.42 4.25
CA ASP A 61 -4.65 2.00 4.15
C ASP A 61 -4.99 1.61 2.70
N ALA A 62 -5.72 2.45 1.98
CA ALA A 62 -6.02 2.24 0.58
C ALA A 62 -4.74 2.24 -0.27
N PHE A 63 -3.83 3.20 -0.07
CA PHE A 63 -2.54 3.24 -0.76
C PHE A 63 -1.68 2.01 -0.43
N ALA A 64 -1.62 1.60 0.83
CA ALA A 64 -0.89 0.39 1.24
C ALA A 64 -1.43 -0.86 0.51
N SER A 65 -2.74 -0.98 0.39
CA SER A 65 -3.40 -2.07 -0.34
C SER A 65 -3.06 -2.05 -1.84
N VAL A 66 -3.13 -0.87 -2.49
CA VAL A 66 -2.78 -0.71 -3.91
C VAL A 66 -1.31 -1.04 -4.16
N ILE A 67 -0.41 -0.54 -3.29
CA ILE A 67 1.03 -0.83 -3.40
C ILE A 67 1.29 -2.33 -3.24
N SER A 68 0.67 -2.98 -2.25
CA SER A 68 0.81 -4.42 -2.03
C SER A 68 0.33 -5.23 -3.24
N ASN A 69 -0.80 -4.85 -3.82
CA ASN A 69 -1.31 -5.51 -5.03
C ASN A 69 -0.38 -5.32 -6.23
N ASN A 70 0.12 -4.11 -6.45
CA ASN A 70 1.06 -3.82 -7.53
C ASN A 70 2.39 -4.58 -7.35
N LEU A 71 2.90 -4.66 -6.12
CA LEU A 71 4.08 -5.47 -5.81
C LEU A 71 3.86 -6.95 -6.12
N ASN A 72 2.68 -7.50 -5.77
CA ASN A 72 2.35 -8.89 -6.10
C ASN A 72 2.33 -9.14 -7.61
N ILE A 73 1.78 -8.21 -8.40
CA ILE A 73 1.78 -8.31 -9.87
C ILE A 73 3.22 -8.29 -10.41
N VAL A 74 4.03 -7.34 -9.97
CA VAL A 74 5.44 -7.24 -10.39
C VAL A 74 6.23 -8.49 -10.02
N MET A 75 6.05 -9.01 -8.80
CA MET A 75 6.70 -10.24 -8.35
C MET A 75 6.28 -11.47 -9.17
N LYS A 76 4.98 -11.59 -9.51
CA LYS A 76 4.49 -12.65 -10.41
C LYS A 76 5.16 -12.59 -11.78
N VAL A 77 5.17 -11.41 -12.41
CA VAL A 77 5.76 -11.20 -13.73
C VAL A 77 7.26 -11.50 -13.70
N LEU A 78 7.97 -10.98 -12.69
CA LEU A 78 9.41 -11.23 -12.54
C LEU A 78 9.72 -12.72 -12.37
N THR A 79 8.92 -13.43 -11.55
CA THR A 79 9.06 -14.86 -11.35
C THR A 79 8.86 -15.65 -12.64
N VAL A 80 7.83 -15.30 -13.43
CA VAL A 80 7.57 -15.96 -14.71
C VAL A 80 8.72 -15.75 -15.69
N ILE A 81 9.21 -14.51 -15.82
CA ILE A 81 10.34 -14.19 -16.70
C ILE A 81 11.59 -14.98 -16.27
N THR A 82 11.87 -15.01 -14.97
CA THR A 82 13.04 -15.73 -14.44
C THR A 82 12.97 -17.22 -14.73
N ILE A 83 11.81 -17.86 -14.52
CA ILE A 83 11.64 -19.28 -14.80
C ILE A 83 11.76 -19.57 -16.30
N VAL A 84 11.11 -18.76 -17.14
CA VAL A 84 11.17 -18.96 -18.61
C VAL A 84 12.60 -18.80 -19.14
N MET A 85 13.39 -17.85 -18.59
CA MET A 85 14.80 -17.68 -18.96
C MET A 85 15.71 -18.78 -18.39
N ALA A 86 15.37 -19.36 -17.25
CA ALA A 86 16.15 -20.45 -16.66
C ALA A 86 16.08 -21.75 -17.48
N ILE A 87 14.95 -22.05 -18.15
CA ILE A 87 14.75 -23.28 -18.91
C ILE A 87 15.79 -23.46 -20.02
N PRO A 88 15.99 -22.51 -20.97
CA PRO A 88 17.03 -22.63 -21.98
C PRO A 88 18.43 -22.76 -21.38
N ASN A 89 18.70 -21.98 -20.31
CA ASN A 89 20.00 -21.97 -19.67
C ASN A 89 20.38 -23.35 -19.10
N ILE A 90 19.43 -24.03 -18.45
CA ILE A 90 19.63 -25.40 -17.94
C ILE A 90 19.90 -26.36 -19.09
N ILE A 91 19.12 -26.30 -20.17
CA ILE A 91 19.27 -27.21 -21.32
C ILE A 91 20.62 -27.02 -22.01
N PHE A 92 21.00 -25.77 -22.31
CA PHE A 92 22.26 -25.48 -22.94
C PHE A 92 23.46 -25.76 -22.03
N SER A 93 23.33 -25.56 -20.73
CA SER A 93 24.36 -25.94 -19.76
C SER A 93 24.60 -27.42 -19.73
N PHE A 94 23.53 -28.23 -19.77
CA PHE A 94 23.62 -29.70 -19.80
C PHE A 94 24.30 -30.19 -21.09
N TYR A 95 23.92 -29.65 -22.25
CA TYR A 95 24.54 -30.00 -23.52
C TYR A 95 25.94 -29.39 -23.72
N GLY A 96 26.31 -28.35 -22.99
CA GLY A 96 27.65 -27.76 -23.01
C GLY A 96 28.68 -28.51 -22.18
N MET A 97 28.27 -29.53 -21.43
CA MET A 97 29.20 -30.39 -20.67
C MET A 97 29.95 -31.33 -21.64
N ASN A 98 31.26 -31.47 -21.45
CA ASN A 98 32.12 -32.39 -22.19
C ASN A 98 31.92 -33.84 -21.71
N VAL A 99 30.74 -34.42 -21.92
CA VAL A 99 30.41 -35.78 -21.54
C VAL A 99 30.33 -36.64 -22.82
N GLU A 100 31.14 -37.70 -22.87
CA GLU A 100 31.04 -38.70 -23.93
C GLU A 100 29.76 -39.52 -23.76
N GLY A 101 28.94 -39.58 -24.82
CA GLY A 101 27.71 -40.38 -24.84
C GLY A 101 26.39 -39.61 -24.68
N LEU A 102 26.36 -38.30 -24.95
CA LEU A 102 25.13 -37.54 -25.02
C LEU A 102 24.18 -38.10 -26.09
N PRO A 103 22.86 -38.28 -25.76
CA PRO A 103 21.89 -38.68 -26.76
C PRO A 103 21.73 -37.56 -27.78
N ILE A 104 21.90 -37.87 -29.06
CA ILE A 104 21.73 -36.96 -30.22
C ILE A 104 22.66 -35.75 -30.14
N PRO A 105 23.93 -35.85 -30.56
CA PRO A 105 24.93 -34.73 -30.45
C PRO A 105 24.74 -33.67 -31.55
N GLN A 106 23.54 -33.49 -32.10
CA GLN A 106 23.24 -32.50 -33.10
C GLN A 106 22.89 -31.16 -32.46
N TRP A 107 23.52 -30.08 -32.90
CA TRP A 107 23.38 -28.73 -32.33
C TRP A 107 21.93 -28.16 -32.38
N TRP A 108 21.10 -28.60 -33.30
CA TRP A 108 19.71 -28.14 -33.41
C TRP A 108 18.75 -28.82 -32.42
N PHE A 109 19.09 -29.99 -31.92
CA PHE A 109 18.21 -30.74 -30.97
C PHE A 109 18.00 -30.04 -29.63
N PRO A 110 19.04 -29.58 -28.90
CA PRO A 110 18.84 -28.83 -27.66
C PRO A 110 18.08 -27.53 -27.87
N THR A 111 18.26 -26.88 -29.03
CA THR A 111 17.54 -25.65 -29.33
C THR A 111 16.05 -25.92 -29.53
N LEU A 112 15.66 -26.98 -30.22
CA LEU A 112 14.27 -27.36 -30.41
C LEU A 112 13.60 -27.76 -29.08
N VAL A 113 14.29 -28.53 -28.25
CA VAL A 113 13.81 -28.90 -26.91
C VAL A 113 13.61 -27.67 -26.04
N ALA A 114 14.54 -26.71 -26.05
CA ALA A 114 14.45 -25.47 -25.30
C ALA A 114 13.22 -24.63 -25.73
N ILE A 115 12.99 -24.52 -27.04
CA ILE A 115 11.84 -23.77 -27.56
C ILE A 115 10.53 -24.42 -27.14
N ILE A 116 10.40 -25.76 -27.28
CA ILE A 116 9.19 -26.49 -26.88
C ILE A 116 8.95 -26.32 -25.38
N ALA A 117 9.98 -26.45 -24.54
CA ALA A 117 9.88 -26.31 -23.10
C ALA A 117 9.44 -24.89 -22.71
N CYS A 118 9.99 -23.86 -23.34
CA CYS A 118 9.58 -22.46 -23.12
C CYS A 118 8.13 -22.21 -23.53
N VAL A 119 7.67 -22.76 -24.65
CA VAL A 119 6.27 -22.62 -25.10
C VAL A 119 5.32 -23.30 -24.11
N ILE A 120 5.65 -24.50 -23.67
CA ILE A 120 4.84 -25.24 -22.68
C ILE A 120 4.79 -24.47 -21.35
N ALA A 121 5.93 -23.97 -20.85
CA ALA A 121 5.99 -23.20 -19.63
C ALA A 121 5.15 -21.92 -19.72
N THR A 122 5.29 -21.17 -20.82
CA THR A 122 4.51 -19.94 -21.06
C THR A 122 3.01 -20.24 -21.13
N PHE A 123 2.62 -21.34 -21.77
CA PHE A 123 1.22 -21.76 -21.85
C PHE A 123 0.64 -22.13 -20.49
N ILE A 124 1.41 -22.85 -19.65
CA ILE A 124 1.02 -23.21 -18.27
C ILE A 124 0.84 -21.94 -17.42
N PHE A 125 1.78 -20.99 -17.49
CA PHE A 125 1.69 -19.74 -16.75
C PHE A 125 0.52 -18.88 -17.19
N LYS A 126 0.23 -18.83 -18.49
CA LYS A 126 -0.93 -18.14 -19.05
C LYS A 126 -2.25 -18.77 -18.56
N LYS A 127 -2.34 -20.11 -18.52
CA LYS A 127 -3.53 -20.83 -18.04
C LYS A 127 -3.75 -20.63 -16.52
N LYS A 128 -2.69 -20.38 -15.77
CA LYS A 128 -2.72 -20.20 -14.30
C LYS A 128 -2.94 -18.75 -13.86
N ASP A 129 -3.30 -17.86 -14.78
CA ASP A 129 -3.57 -16.43 -14.53
C ASP A 129 -2.41 -15.68 -13.83
N MET A 130 -1.17 -16.11 -14.10
CA MET A 130 0.00 -15.44 -13.50
C MET A 130 0.42 -14.16 -14.25
N PHE A 131 -0.24 -13.84 -15.36
CA PHE A 131 -0.03 -12.62 -16.15
C PHE A 131 -1.07 -11.53 -15.89
N HIS A 132 -2.05 -11.79 -15.02
CA HIS A 132 -3.12 -10.80 -14.71
C HIS A 132 -3.11 -10.43 -13.24
#